data_0ab788f11d58d5a053133282809107bf
#
_entry.id   0ab788f11d58d5a053133282809107bf
#
_cell.length_a   1.000
_cell.length_b   1.000
_cell.length_c   1.000
_cell.angle_alpha   90.00
_cell.angle_beta   90.00
_cell.angle_gamma   90.00
#
_symmetry.space_group_name_H-M   'P 1'
#
loop_
_entity.id
_entity.type
_entity.pdbx_description
1 polymer ?
#
loop_
_entity_poly.entity_id
_entity_poly.type
_entity_poly.pdbx_seq_one_letter_code
_entity_poly.pdbx_strand_id
1 'polypeptide(L)'
;MLHAANITKIIDGKDILKNVSLSLESGEIVSVIGPSGAGKTTLLRAISLIDSPNSGSLAIGENNYKFPVEQGKKMKLPYPNLTVVFQQLFIWPHLTIRENILLPLKGNIDAKYFDEVVGLFQMNSFLDRYPNEVSIGQRQRAALVRALLLKPKYLLLDEVTSALDIEQSHLILGHLKQIAEKGVGIIFVSHALHFASKISNKVIFLDDGKVIEEGTGEILTNPKTERLKKFISISQQII
;
A
#
# COMPACT_ATOMS: atom_id res chain seq x y z
N MET A 1 -9.91 -5.77 11.67
CA MET A 1 -10.13 -4.40 11.16
C MET A 1 -8.90 -3.54 11.41
N LEU A 2 -8.51 -2.71 10.46
CA LEU A 2 -7.64 -1.54 10.63
C LEU A 2 -8.52 -0.32 10.57
N HIS A 3 -8.39 0.59 11.53
CA HIS A 3 -9.19 1.82 11.58
C HIS A 3 -8.29 3.00 11.96
N ALA A 4 -8.24 3.98 11.09
CA ALA A 4 -7.58 5.27 11.31
C ALA A 4 -8.66 6.35 11.49
N ALA A 5 -8.60 7.10 12.58
CA ALA A 5 -9.58 8.14 12.88
C ALA A 5 -8.89 9.49 13.12
N ASN A 6 -9.32 10.50 12.36
CA ASN A 6 -8.90 11.88 12.48
C ASN A 6 -7.37 12.07 12.42
N ILE A 7 -6.70 11.34 11.55
CA ILE A 7 -5.25 11.40 11.40
C ILE A 7 -4.84 12.75 10.84
N THR A 8 -4.01 13.46 11.60
CA THR A 8 -3.38 14.72 11.19
C THR A 8 -1.88 14.54 11.16
N LYS A 9 -1.22 15.03 10.10
CA LYS A 9 0.24 15.03 9.97
C LYS A 9 0.75 16.37 9.51
N ILE A 10 1.68 16.94 10.28
CA ILE A 10 2.35 18.19 10.01
C ILE A 10 3.80 17.87 9.63
N ILE A 11 4.30 18.44 8.54
CA ILE A 11 5.69 18.34 8.10
C ILE A 11 6.16 19.75 7.77
N ASP A 12 7.25 20.18 8.37
CA ASP A 12 7.83 21.52 8.18
C ASP A 12 6.80 22.67 8.34
N GLY A 13 5.94 22.54 9.36
CA GLY A 13 4.89 23.53 9.67
C GLY A 13 3.68 23.53 8.71
N LYS A 14 3.62 22.58 7.76
CA LYS A 14 2.49 22.46 6.83
C LYS A 14 1.64 21.24 7.17
N ASP A 15 0.32 21.43 7.18
CA ASP A 15 -0.65 20.35 7.35
C ASP A 15 -0.71 19.51 6.07
N ILE A 16 -0.07 18.33 6.10
CA ILE A 16 -0.08 17.37 4.98
C ILE A 16 -1.30 16.45 5.05
N LEU A 17 -1.72 16.04 6.24
CA LEU A 17 -2.97 15.33 6.47
C LEU A 17 -3.83 16.12 7.45
N LYS A 18 -5.11 16.26 7.14
CA LYS A 18 -6.07 17.13 7.83
C LYS A 18 -7.30 16.32 8.24
N ASN A 19 -7.25 15.68 9.41
CA ASN A 19 -8.33 14.85 9.97
C ASN A 19 -8.78 13.71 9.03
N VAL A 20 -7.84 12.99 8.46
CA VAL A 20 -8.12 11.85 7.57
C VAL A 20 -8.58 10.65 8.37
N SER A 21 -9.72 10.07 7.99
CA SER A 21 -10.24 8.84 8.57
C SER A 21 -10.45 7.80 7.47
N LEU A 22 -10.14 6.55 7.77
CA LEU A 22 -10.41 5.42 6.90
C LEU A 22 -10.50 4.11 7.70
N SER A 23 -11.16 3.12 7.12
CA SER A 23 -11.23 1.75 7.65
C SER A 23 -10.87 0.75 6.55
N LEU A 24 -10.30 -0.37 6.98
CA LEU A 24 -9.95 -1.50 6.12
C LEU A 24 -10.27 -2.80 6.87
N GLU A 25 -11.11 -3.62 6.27
CA GLU A 25 -11.44 -4.95 6.80
C GLU A 25 -10.44 -6.02 6.32
N SER A 26 -10.52 -7.19 6.93
CA SER A 26 -9.81 -8.37 6.44
C SER A 26 -10.38 -8.78 5.08
N GLY A 27 -9.50 -8.98 4.10
CA GLY A 27 -9.90 -9.35 2.73
C GLY A 27 -10.43 -8.19 1.87
N GLU A 28 -10.48 -6.98 2.41
CA GLU A 28 -10.91 -5.78 1.67
C GLU A 28 -9.72 -5.17 0.93
N ILE A 29 -9.99 -4.63 -0.27
CA ILE A 29 -9.05 -3.76 -1.00
C ILE A 29 -9.61 -2.33 -1.00
N VAL A 30 -8.88 -1.41 -0.41
CA VAL A 30 -9.18 0.02 -0.41
C VAL A 30 -8.17 0.74 -1.31
N SER A 31 -8.64 1.39 -2.37
CA SER A 31 -7.79 2.26 -3.18
C SER A 31 -7.82 3.68 -2.68
N VAL A 32 -6.64 4.29 -2.54
CA VAL A 32 -6.48 5.73 -2.27
C VAL A 32 -5.96 6.40 -3.53
N ILE A 33 -6.77 7.25 -4.11
CA ILE A 33 -6.47 8.00 -5.32
C ILE A 33 -6.39 9.50 -5.03
N GLY A 34 -5.78 10.26 -5.92
CA GLY A 34 -5.67 11.71 -5.80
C GLY A 34 -4.46 12.28 -6.51
N PRO A 35 -4.36 13.58 -6.69
CA PRO A 35 -3.24 14.23 -7.37
C PRO A 35 -1.92 14.03 -6.64
N SER A 36 -0.81 14.29 -7.33
CA SER A 36 0.52 14.36 -6.69
C SER A 36 0.50 15.42 -5.59
N GLY A 37 1.12 15.12 -4.44
CA GLY A 37 1.11 16.02 -3.29
C GLY A 37 -0.17 15.98 -2.42
N ALA A 38 -1.18 15.19 -2.75
CA ALA A 38 -2.41 15.08 -1.96
C ALA A 38 -2.22 14.46 -0.56
N GLY A 39 -1.04 13.89 -0.26
CA GLY A 39 -0.75 13.27 1.04
C GLY A 39 -0.87 11.75 1.06
N LYS A 40 -1.04 11.07 -0.08
CA LYS A 40 -1.27 9.61 -0.15
C LYS A 40 -0.13 8.79 0.49
N THR A 41 1.11 9.03 0.09
CA THR A 41 2.30 8.38 0.69
C THR A 41 2.44 8.72 2.17
N THR A 42 2.18 9.97 2.55
CA THR A 42 2.19 10.41 3.95
C THR A 42 1.13 9.68 4.77
N LEU A 43 -0.05 9.42 4.19
CA LEU A 43 -1.09 8.63 4.84
C LEU A 43 -0.64 7.18 5.09
N LEU A 44 -0.01 6.52 4.10
CA LEU A 44 0.53 5.17 4.30
C LEU A 44 1.63 5.15 5.38
N ARG A 45 2.53 6.14 5.38
CA ARG A 45 3.59 6.27 6.39
C ARG A 45 3.01 6.51 7.79
N ALA A 46 1.95 7.30 7.89
CA ALA A 46 1.25 7.56 9.16
C ALA A 46 0.53 6.31 9.70
N ILE A 47 -0.19 5.58 8.85
CA ILE A 47 -0.91 4.35 9.23
C ILE A 47 0.08 3.23 9.61
N SER A 48 1.20 3.13 8.91
CA SER A 48 2.23 2.12 9.22
C SER A 48 3.11 2.48 10.42
N LEU A 49 2.94 3.67 10.98
CA LEU A 49 3.75 4.23 12.08
C LEU A 49 5.25 4.38 11.75
N ILE A 50 5.60 4.41 10.47
CA ILE A 50 6.94 4.83 10.02
C ILE A 50 7.15 6.30 10.38
N ASP A 51 6.12 7.12 10.15
CA ASP A 51 6.06 8.51 10.59
C ASP A 51 4.81 8.69 11.46
N SER A 52 4.97 8.75 12.78
CA SER A 52 3.84 8.91 13.69
C SER A 52 2.96 10.13 13.35
N PRO A 53 1.63 10.00 13.39
CA PRO A 53 0.72 11.13 13.30
C PRO A 53 0.97 12.19 14.39
N ASN A 54 0.59 13.44 14.12
CA ASN A 54 0.59 14.49 15.13
C ASN A 54 -0.66 14.42 16.03
N SER A 55 -1.80 13.98 15.46
CA SER A 55 -3.03 13.75 16.23
C SER A 55 -3.88 12.65 15.57
N GLY A 56 -4.89 12.18 16.31
CA GLY A 56 -5.80 11.13 15.88
C GLY A 56 -5.59 9.81 16.62
N SER A 57 -6.19 8.76 16.10
CA SER A 57 -6.04 7.41 16.63
C SER A 57 -5.97 6.36 15.53
N LEU A 58 -5.32 5.24 15.83
CA LEU A 58 -5.17 4.12 14.91
C LEU A 58 -5.43 2.82 15.69
N ALA A 59 -6.29 1.96 15.17
CA ALA A 59 -6.50 0.61 15.65
C ALA A 59 -6.06 -0.39 14.57
N ILE A 60 -5.21 -1.34 14.92
CA ILE A 60 -4.71 -2.39 14.01
C ILE A 60 -4.83 -3.75 14.73
N GLY A 61 -5.86 -4.50 14.39
CA GLY A 61 -6.22 -5.69 15.15
C GLY A 61 -6.54 -5.36 16.61
N GLU A 62 -5.78 -5.90 17.53
CA GLU A 62 -5.93 -5.65 18.98
C GLU A 62 -5.11 -4.44 19.48
N ASN A 63 -4.23 -3.89 18.66
CA ASN A 63 -3.38 -2.78 19.07
C ASN A 63 -4.07 -1.44 18.80
N ASN A 64 -4.13 -0.60 19.83
CA ASN A 64 -4.69 0.74 19.75
C ASN A 64 -3.62 1.79 20.01
N TYR A 65 -3.57 2.80 19.16
CA TYR A 65 -2.62 3.92 19.20
C TYR A 65 -3.39 5.23 19.25
N LYS A 66 -2.96 6.12 20.13
CA LYS A 66 -3.51 7.48 20.24
C LYS A 66 -2.38 8.49 20.10
N PHE A 67 -2.63 9.55 19.38
CA PHE A 67 -1.62 10.58 19.10
C PHE A 67 -2.09 11.96 19.60
N PRO A 68 -1.12 12.79 20.08
CA PRO A 68 0.32 12.50 20.19
C PRO A 68 0.61 11.38 21.21
N VAL A 69 1.71 10.67 21.00
CA VAL A 69 2.17 9.62 21.93
C VAL A 69 2.63 10.30 23.22
N GLU A 70 2.19 9.79 24.36
CA GLU A 70 2.62 10.26 25.68
C GLU A 70 4.14 10.15 25.83
N GLN A 71 4.75 11.18 26.40
CA GLN A 71 6.21 11.24 26.57
C GLN A 71 6.71 10.06 27.42
N GLY A 72 7.73 9.35 26.91
CA GLY A 72 8.31 8.17 27.59
C GLY A 72 7.60 6.84 27.30
N LYS A 73 6.46 6.82 26.63
CA LYS A 73 5.76 5.59 26.27
C LYS A 73 6.37 4.94 25.03
N LYS A 74 6.88 3.70 25.17
CA LYS A 74 7.32 2.90 24.01
C LYS A 74 6.11 2.39 23.24
N MET A 75 6.07 2.68 21.95
CA MET A 75 5.02 2.22 21.05
C MET A 75 5.43 0.89 20.40
N LYS A 76 4.57 -0.14 20.51
CA LYS A 76 4.77 -1.40 19.79
C LYS A 76 4.41 -1.17 18.32
N LEU A 77 5.37 -1.32 17.43
CA LEU A 77 5.09 -1.18 16.00
C LEU A 77 4.17 -2.29 15.50
N PRO A 78 3.31 -2.01 14.50
CA PRO A 78 2.38 -2.99 13.95
C PRO A 78 3.05 -4.07 13.07
N TYR A 79 4.34 -3.89 12.74
CA TYR A 79 5.14 -4.86 11.99
C TYR A 79 5.28 -6.19 12.78
N PRO A 80 5.21 -7.39 12.15
CA PRO A 80 5.01 -7.63 10.70
C PRO A 80 3.52 -7.73 10.29
N ASN A 81 2.55 -7.60 11.22
CA ASN A 81 1.13 -7.72 10.89
C ASN A 81 0.66 -6.66 9.87
N LEU A 82 1.31 -5.52 9.84
CA LEU A 82 1.15 -4.50 8.83
C LEU A 82 2.50 -4.27 8.14
N THR A 83 2.53 -4.43 6.83
CA THR A 83 3.72 -4.28 6.00
C THR A 83 3.46 -3.30 4.86
N VAL A 84 4.48 -2.53 4.49
CA VAL A 84 4.39 -1.50 3.44
C VAL A 84 5.35 -1.84 2.31
N VAL A 85 4.90 -1.68 1.06
CA VAL A 85 5.75 -1.65 -0.14
C VAL A 85 5.65 -0.25 -0.73
N PHE A 86 6.74 0.47 -0.73
CA PHE A 86 6.84 1.82 -1.31
C PHE A 86 7.17 1.79 -2.79
N GLN A 87 6.90 2.88 -3.48
CA GLN A 87 7.31 3.11 -4.86
C GLN A 87 8.82 2.90 -5.03
N GLN A 88 9.63 3.41 -4.08
CA GLN A 88 11.03 3.04 -3.95
C GLN A 88 11.12 1.67 -3.29
N LEU A 89 11.59 0.67 -4.04
CA LEU A 89 11.50 -0.74 -3.68
C LEU A 89 12.46 -1.19 -2.57
N PHE A 90 13.51 -0.39 -2.27
CA PHE A 90 14.52 -0.70 -1.26
C PHE A 90 15.10 -2.12 -1.41
N ILE A 91 15.45 -2.49 -2.64
CA ILE A 91 16.14 -3.75 -2.97
C ILE A 91 17.64 -3.53 -2.78
N TRP A 92 18.29 -4.41 -2.01
CA TRP A 92 19.71 -4.34 -1.72
C TRP A 92 20.53 -4.81 -2.93
N PRO A 93 21.40 -3.96 -3.51
CA PRO A 93 22.04 -4.25 -4.80
C PRO A 93 23.11 -5.35 -4.72
N HIS A 94 23.67 -5.60 -3.53
CA HIS A 94 24.70 -6.62 -3.29
C HIS A 94 24.15 -7.98 -2.84
N LEU A 95 22.84 -8.11 -2.75
CA LEU A 95 22.16 -9.37 -2.47
C LEU A 95 21.41 -9.85 -3.72
N THR A 96 21.34 -11.16 -3.93
CA THR A 96 20.47 -11.75 -4.95
C THR A 96 18.99 -11.44 -4.67
N ILE A 97 18.12 -11.67 -5.62
CA ILE A 97 16.67 -11.51 -5.40
C ILE A 97 16.18 -12.46 -4.30
N ARG A 98 16.67 -13.69 -4.27
CA ARG A 98 16.38 -14.68 -3.20
C ARG A 98 16.76 -14.14 -1.82
N GLU A 99 17.99 -13.67 -1.67
CA GLU A 99 18.47 -13.11 -0.40
C GLU A 99 17.68 -11.88 0.02
N ASN A 100 17.34 -11.01 -0.94
CA ASN A 100 16.51 -9.82 -0.68
C ASN A 100 15.12 -10.19 -0.12
N ILE A 101 14.44 -11.19 -0.68
CA ILE A 101 13.10 -11.57 -0.23
C ILE A 101 13.11 -12.35 1.08
N LEU A 102 14.20 -13.04 1.39
CA LEU A 102 14.36 -13.80 2.63
C LEU A 102 14.89 -12.96 3.81
N LEU A 103 15.52 -11.83 3.54
CA LEU A 103 16.17 -10.97 4.54
C LEU A 103 15.30 -10.67 5.78
N PRO A 104 14.01 -10.30 5.66
CA PRO A 104 13.20 -9.96 6.82
C PRO A 104 12.79 -11.17 7.68
N LEU A 105 12.93 -12.40 7.17
CA LEU A 105 12.50 -13.62 7.86
C LEU A 105 13.49 -14.10 8.92
N LYS A 106 14.72 -13.58 8.93
CA LYS A 106 15.77 -13.92 9.92
C LYS A 106 15.97 -15.44 10.10
N GLY A 107 15.86 -16.20 9.01
CA GLY A 107 16.00 -17.66 9.00
C GLY A 107 14.72 -18.46 9.25
N ASN A 108 13.62 -17.85 9.65
CA ASN A 108 12.32 -18.51 9.83
C ASN A 108 11.58 -18.64 8.48
N ILE A 109 11.99 -19.61 7.66
CA ILE A 109 11.45 -19.79 6.32
C ILE A 109 10.41 -20.92 6.36
N ASP A 110 9.16 -20.60 6.00
CA ASP A 110 8.15 -21.61 5.63
C ASP A 110 8.37 -21.95 4.15
N ALA A 111 9.03 -23.08 3.90
CA ALA A 111 9.42 -23.48 2.54
C ALA A 111 8.19 -23.66 1.62
N LYS A 112 7.10 -24.23 2.13
CA LYS A 112 5.88 -24.43 1.35
C LYS A 112 5.25 -23.10 0.94
N TYR A 113 5.16 -22.16 1.88
CA TYR A 113 4.62 -20.84 1.60
C TYR A 113 5.55 -20.02 0.69
N PHE A 114 6.85 -20.16 0.87
CA PHE A 114 7.85 -19.56 -0.03
C PHE A 114 7.63 -20.01 -1.47
N ASP A 115 7.55 -21.34 -1.71
CA ASP A 115 7.36 -21.89 -3.06
C ASP A 115 6.02 -21.45 -3.66
N GLU A 116 4.94 -21.40 -2.85
CA GLU A 116 3.63 -20.91 -3.27
C GLU A 116 3.69 -19.46 -3.75
N VAL A 117 4.27 -18.56 -2.95
CA VAL A 117 4.31 -17.13 -3.27
C VAL A 117 5.28 -16.85 -4.42
N VAL A 118 6.45 -17.48 -4.44
CA VAL A 118 7.41 -17.36 -5.54
C VAL A 118 6.81 -17.87 -6.85
N GLY A 119 6.09 -18.99 -6.81
CA GLY A 119 5.38 -19.53 -7.98
C GLY A 119 4.27 -18.59 -8.46
N LEU A 120 3.44 -18.07 -7.54
CA LEU A 120 2.37 -17.11 -7.85
C LEU A 120 2.92 -15.88 -8.61
N PHE A 121 4.04 -15.33 -8.16
CA PHE A 121 4.69 -14.18 -8.80
C PHE A 121 5.67 -14.54 -9.91
N GLN A 122 5.73 -15.80 -10.34
CA GLN A 122 6.56 -16.31 -11.46
C GLN A 122 8.03 -15.90 -11.33
N MET A 123 8.63 -16.10 -10.15
CA MET A 123 9.97 -15.60 -9.86
C MET A 123 11.09 -16.61 -10.06
N ASN A 124 10.79 -17.91 -10.29
CA ASN A 124 11.78 -19.01 -10.32
C ASN A 124 12.96 -18.77 -11.25
N SER A 125 12.75 -18.11 -12.39
CA SER A 125 13.78 -17.89 -13.41
C SER A 125 14.81 -16.79 -13.07
N PHE A 126 14.59 -16.01 -12.01
CA PHE A 126 15.46 -14.88 -11.66
C PHE A 126 15.76 -14.74 -10.15
N LEU A 127 15.40 -15.73 -9.33
CA LEU A 127 15.66 -15.69 -7.88
C LEU A 127 17.14 -15.52 -7.55
N ASP A 128 18.02 -16.15 -8.29
CA ASP A 128 19.45 -16.19 -8.01
C ASP A 128 20.24 -15.09 -8.76
N ARG A 129 19.51 -14.18 -9.44
CA ARG A 129 20.11 -13.01 -10.09
C ARG A 129 20.20 -11.83 -9.13
N TYR A 130 21.14 -10.92 -9.44
CA TYR A 130 21.26 -9.63 -8.73
C TYR A 130 20.26 -8.60 -9.25
N PRO A 131 19.93 -7.57 -8.46
CA PRO A 131 18.96 -6.54 -8.86
C PRO A 131 19.27 -5.77 -10.16
N ASN A 132 20.54 -5.65 -10.53
CA ASN A 132 20.98 -5.04 -11.79
C ASN A 132 20.80 -5.94 -13.01
N GLU A 133 20.55 -7.23 -12.81
CA GLU A 133 20.37 -8.24 -13.87
C GLU A 133 18.89 -8.53 -14.15
N VAL A 134 17.99 -7.86 -13.46
CA VAL A 134 16.55 -8.08 -13.56
C VAL A 134 15.79 -6.79 -13.91
N SER A 135 14.66 -6.92 -14.59
CA SER A 135 13.83 -5.79 -14.97
C SER A 135 13.22 -5.08 -13.76
N ILE A 136 12.72 -3.86 -13.95
CA ILE A 136 12.04 -3.11 -12.89
C ILE A 136 10.79 -3.86 -12.38
N GLY A 137 10.04 -4.52 -13.28
CA GLY A 137 8.89 -5.34 -12.91
C GLY A 137 9.27 -6.58 -12.11
N GLN A 138 10.42 -7.20 -12.39
CA GLN A 138 10.95 -8.30 -11.59
C GLN A 138 11.35 -7.82 -10.19
N ARG A 139 11.94 -6.64 -10.06
CA ARG A 139 12.24 -6.02 -8.75
C ARG A 139 10.97 -5.65 -7.98
N GLN A 140 9.92 -5.20 -8.65
CA GLN A 140 8.63 -4.94 -8.00
C GLN A 140 7.99 -6.22 -7.46
N ARG A 141 7.99 -7.30 -8.25
CA ARG A 141 7.55 -8.62 -7.79
C ARG A 141 8.35 -9.09 -6.57
N ALA A 142 9.67 -8.90 -6.58
CA ALA A 142 10.52 -9.23 -5.43
C ALA A 142 10.14 -8.41 -4.17
N ALA A 143 9.87 -7.11 -4.30
CA ALA A 143 9.45 -6.29 -3.17
C ALA A 143 8.08 -6.72 -2.60
N LEU A 144 7.13 -7.09 -3.46
CA LEU A 144 5.84 -7.63 -3.04
C LEU A 144 5.98 -8.99 -2.34
N VAL A 145 6.74 -9.91 -2.92
CA VAL A 145 6.99 -11.23 -2.33
C VAL A 145 7.70 -11.11 -0.99
N ARG A 146 8.71 -10.23 -0.87
CA ARG A 146 9.38 -9.92 0.40
C ARG A 146 8.39 -9.49 1.50
N ALA A 147 7.41 -8.66 1.14
CA ALA A 147 6.39 -8.22 2.07
C ALA A 147 5.42 -9.35 2.43
N LEU A 148 5.00 -10.17 1.47
CA LEU A 148 4.04 -11.26 1.65
C LEU A 148 4.61 -12.42 2.48
N LEU A 149 5.91 -12.71 2.35
CA LEU A 149 6.57 -13.75 3.13
C LEU A 149 6.54 -13.50 4.65
N LEU A 150 6.29 -12.26 5.07
CA LEU A 150 6.02 -11.90 6.46
C LEU A 150 4.61 -12.30 6.94
N LYS A 151 3.75 -12.81 6.05
CA LYS A 151 2.36 -13.17 6.33
C LYS A 151 1.58 -12.03 7.00
N PRO A 152 1.58 -10.81 6.41
CA PRO A 152 0.92 -9.67 7.01
C PRO A 152 -0.60 -9.84 7.02
N LYS A 153 -1.27 -9.26 8.02
CA LYS A 153 -2.74 -9.11 8.04
C LYS A 153 -3.18 -7.93 7.17
N TYR A 154 -2.32 -6.92 7.05
CA TYR A 154 -2.55 -5.71 6.25
C TYR A 154 -1.34 -5.39 5.39
N LEU A 155 -1.58 -5.15 4.11
CA LEU A 155 -0.55 -4.79 3.13
C LEU A 155 -0.85 -3.41 2.56
N LEU A 156 0.08 -2.47 2.72
CA LEU A 156 -0.01 -1.14 2.18
C LEU A 156 0.92 -1.01 0.98
N LEU A 157 0.38 -0.54 -0.14
CA LEU A 157 1.08 -0.50 -1.43
C LEU A 157 1.07 0.93 -1.97
N ASP A 158 2.25 1.52 -2.14
CA ASP A 158 2.42 2.87 -2.66
C ASP A 158 2.92 2.82 -4.10
N GLU A 159 2.03 3.04 -5.06
CA GLU A 159 2.31 3.15 -6.49
C GLU A 159 3.10 1.97 -7.08
N VAL A 160 2.88 0.75 -6.58
CA VAL A 160 3.64 -0.45 -6.97
C VAL A 160 3.45 -0.88 -8.43
N THR A 161 2.59 -0.24 -9.20
CA THR A 161 2.38 -0.52 -10.62
C THR A 161 2.82 0.62 -11.54
N SER A 162 3.32 1.74 -11.00
CA SER A 162 3.61 2.96 -11.78
C SER A 162 4.72 2.81 -12.84
N ALA A 163 5.62 1.85 -12.67
CA ALA A 163 6.72 1.60 -13.59
C ALA A 163 6.54 0.32 -14.43
N LEU A 164 5.33 -0.23 -14.45
CA LEU A 164 4.97 -1.44 -15.17
C LEU A 164 4.17 -1.14 -16.42
N ASP A 165 4.31 -1.98 -17.43
CA ASP A 165 3.37 -2.01 -18.54
C ASP A 165 1.97 -2.52 -18.09
N ILE A 166 1.00 -2.39 -19.00
CA ILE A 166 -0.40 -2.72 -18.70
C ILE A 166 -0.56 -4.20 -18.36
N GLU A 167 0.15 -5.09 -19.05
CA GLU A 167 0.04 -6.54 -18.85
C GLU A 167 0.58 -6.95 -17.49
N GLN A 168 1.77 -6.46 -17.13
CA GLN A 168 2.38 -6.72 -15.82
C GLN A 168 1.57 -6.12 -14.68
N SER A 169 1.04 -4.91 -14.87
CA SER A 169 0.14 -4.29 -13.89
C SER A 169 -1.11 -5.14 -13.67
N HIS A 170 -1.73 -5.63 -14.74
CA HIS A 170 -2.91 -6.50 -14.66
C HIS A 170 -2.63 -7.81 -13.92
N LEU A 171 -1.48 -8.43 -14.19
CA LEU A 171 -1.03 -9.65 -13.51
C LEU A 171 -0.87 -9.42 -11.99
N ILE A 172 -0.15 -8.37 -11.59
CA ILE A 172 0.04 -8.03 -10.17
C ILE A 172 -1.30 -7.78 -9.48
N LEU A 173 -2.20 -7.02 -10.10
CA LEU A 173 -3.50 -6.72 -9.53
C LEU A 173 -4.36 -7.98 -9.36
N GLY A 174 -4.28 -8.93 -10.31
CA GLY A 174 -4.91 -10.24 -10.18
C GLY A 174 -4.40 -11.01 -8.96
N HIS A 175 -3.08 -10.98 -8.72
CA HIS A 175 -2.48 -11.60 -7.53
C HIS A 175 -2.89 -10.91 -6.24
N LEU A 176 -2.97 -9.58 -6.22
CA LEU A 176 -3.44 -8.83 -5.05
C LEU A 176 -4.88 -9.20 -4.68
N LYS A 177 -5.75 -9.39 -5.67
CA LYS A 177 -7.12 -9.86 -5.43
C LYS A 177 -7.15 -11.25 -4.79
N GLN A 178 -6.37 -12.21 -5.30
CA GLN A 178 -6.25 -13.54 -4.71
C GLN A 178 -5.70 -13.49 -3.27
N ILE A 179 -4.78 -12.57 -2.99
CA ILE A 179 -4.22 -12.38 -1.64
C ILE A 179 -5.28 -11.79 -0.71
N ALA A 180 -6.08 -10.84 -1.18
CA ALA A 180 -7.20 -10.30 -0.41
C ALA A 180 -8.24 -11.38 -0.11
N GLU A 181 -8.61 -12.21 -1.09
CA GLU A 181 -9.53 -13.34 -0.92
C GLU A 181 -9.05 -14.34 0.16
N LYS A 182 -7.72 -14.41 0.41
CA LYS A 182 -7.14 -15.18 1.53
C LYS A 182 -7.17 -14.44 2.88
N GLY A 183 -7.81 -13.29 2.96
CA GLY A 183 -8.05 -12.53 4.19
C GLY A 183 -7.06 -11.41 4.48
N VAL A 184 -6.14 -11.07 3.57
CA VAL A 184 -5.24 -9.92 3.74
C VAL A 184 -5.97 -8.64 3.35
N GLY A 185 -6.08 -7.67 4.28
CA GLY A 185 -6.59 -6.33 3.95
C GLY A 185 -5.52 -5.53 3.19
N ILE A 186 -5.91 -4.86 2.11
CA ILE A 186 -4.96 -4.14 1.24
C ILE A 186 -5.35 -2.67 1.09
N ILE A 187 -4.43 -1.74 1.37
CA ILE A 187 -4.53 -0.35 0.92
C ILE A 187 -3.62 -0.20 -0.30
N PHE A 188 -4.19 0.25 -1.40
CA PHE A 188 -3.49 0.42 -2.67
C PHE A 188 -3.55 1.88 -3.13
N VAL A 189 -2.41 2.56 -3.12
CA VAL A 189 -2.27 3.91 -3.69
C VAL A 189 -1.93 3.79 -5.16
N SER A 190 -2.70 4.43 -6.02
CA SER A 190 -2.48 4.42 -7.46
C SER A 190 -2.98 5.70 -8.14
N HIS A 191 -2.33 6.08 -9.22
CA HIS A 191 -2.85 7.06 -10.18
C HIS A 191 -3.72 6.43 -11.28
N ALA A 192 -3.68 5.11 -11.42
CA ALA A 192 -4.41 4.37 -12.44
C ALA A 192 -5.86 4.12 -12.02
N LEU A 193 -6.76 5.07 -12.34
CA LEU A 193 -8.19 5.04 -11.95
C LEU A 193 -8.90 3.77 -12.42
N HIS A 194 -8.57 3.29 -13.62
CA HIS A 194 -9.14 2.07 -14.18
C HIS A 194 -8.86 0.83 -13.30
N PHE A 195 -7.66 0.74 -12.73
CA PHE A 195 -7.36 -0.36 -11.82
C PHE A 195 -8.07 -0.19 -10.49
N ALA A 196 -8.09 1.03 -9.93
CA ALA A 196 -8.80 1.31 -8.69
C ALA A 196 -10.28 0.90 -8.79
N SER A 197 -10.96 1.20 -9.91
CA SER A 197 -12.36 0.84 -10.10
C SER A 197 -12.60 -0.68 -10.18
N LYS A 198 -11.64 -1.45 -10.73
CA LYS A 198 -11.82 -2.89 -10.98
C LYS A 198 -11.53 -3.80 -9.80
N ILE A 199 -10.56 -3.43 -8.97
CA ILE A 199 -10.08 -4.34 -7.90
C ILE A 199 -10.55 -3.94 -6.50
N SER A 200 -11.00 -2.70 -6.30
CA SER A 200 -11.24 -2.18 -4.96
C SER A 200 -12.69 -2.37 -4.52
N ASN A 201 -12.86 -2.77 -3.28
CA ASN A 201 -14.14 -2.75 -2.59
C ASN A 201 -14.55 -1.32 -2.25
N LYS A 202 -13.55 -0.48 -1.92
CA LYS A 202 -13.72 0.93 -1.59
C LYS A 202 -12.66 1.78 -2.29
N VAL A 203 -13.05 2.95 -2.76
CA VAL A 203 -12.18 3.99 -3.32
C VAL A 203 -12.28 5.23 -2.47
N ILE A 204 -11.15 5.81 -2.09
CA ILE A 204 -11.03 7.06 -1.32
C ILE A 204 -10.32 8.08 -2.21
N PHE A 205 -10.98 9.19 -2.49
CA PHE A 205 -10.36 10.32 -3.17
C PHE A 205 -9.80 11.31 -2.15
N LEU A 206 -8.47 11.39 -2.10
CA LEU A 206 -7.70 12.28 -1.23
C LEU A 206 -7.22 13.49 -2.02
N ASP A 207 -7.47 14.69 -1.49
CA ASP A 207 -6.94 15.92 -2.07
C ASP A 207 -6.65 16.95 -0.97
N ASP A 208 -5.55 17.68 -1.10
CA ASP A 208 -5.07 18.65 -0.11
C ASP A 208 -5.12 18.12 1.35
N GLY A 209 -4.72 16.86 1.53
CA GLY A 209 -4.67 16.21 2.84
C GLY A 209 -6.03 15.84 3.44
N LYS A 210 -7.12 15.88 2.68
CA LYS A 210 -8.48 15.55 3.12
C LYS A 210 -9.10 14.46 2.26
N VAL A 211 -9.95 13.64 2.86
CA VAL A 211 -10.87 12.80 2.11
C VAL A 211 -11.99 13.69 1.57
N ILE A 212 -12.05 13.81 0.25
CA ILE A 212 -13.05 14.63 -0.45
C ILE A 212 -14.28 13.80 -0.80
N GLU A 213 -14.06 12.54 -1.20
CA GLU A 213 -15.15 11.64 -1.55
C GLU A 213 -14.67 10.19 -1.32
N GLU A 214 -15.57 9.33 -0.86
CA GLU A 214 -15.34 7.90 -0.74
C GLU A 214 -16.58 7.11 -1.15
N GLY A 215 -16.38 5.89 -1.62
CA GLY A 215 -17.45 4.98 -2.04
C GLY A 215 -16.91 3.74 -2.71
N THR A 216 -17.75 3.01 -3.41
CA THR A 216 -17.33 1.91 -4.28
C THR A 216 -16.64 2.45 -5.54
N GLY A 217 -16.17 1.58 -6.43
CA GLY A 217 -15.62 1.99 -7.73
C GLY A 217 -16.56 2.91 -8.55
N GLU A 218 -17.85 2.94 -8.23
CA GLU A 218 -18.84 3.80 -8.87
C GLU A 218 -18.54 5.30 -8.73
N ILE A 219 -17.85 5.75 -7.71
CA ILE A 219 -17.47 7.18 -7.58
C ILE A 219 -16.57 7.63 -8.74
N LEU A 220 -15.91 6.71 -9.44
CA LEU A 220 -15.05 7.02 -10.60
C LEU A 220 -15.85 7.15 -11.91
N THR A 221 -17.03 6.58 -11.98
CA THR A 221 -17.94 6.71 -13.14
C THR A 221 -19.04 7.73 -12.87
N ASN A 222 -19.45 7.92 -11.63
CA ASN A 222 -20.49 8.85 -11.22
C ASN A 222 -20.05 9.68 -10.00
N PRO A 223 -19.03 10.55 -10.14
CA PRO A 223 -18.51 11.38 -9.05
C PRO A 223 -19.52 12.43 -8.61
N LYS A 224 -19.65 12.62 -7.28
CA LYS A 224 -20.57 13.59 -6.68
C LYS A 224 -19.94 14.98 -6.54
N THR A 225 -18.65 15.02 -6.19
CA THR A 225 -17.95 16.29 -5.94
C THR A 225 -17.36 16.86 -7.24
N GLU A 226 -17.45 18.17 -7.42
CA GLU A 226 -16.85 18.87 -8.57
C GLU A 226 -15.34 18.65 -8.63
N ARG A 227 -14.71 18.48 -7.47
CA ARG A 227 -13.26 18.27 -7.39
C ARG A 227 -12.86 16.90 -7.95
N LEU A 228 -13.61 15.83 -7.65
CA LEU A 228 -13.36 14.50 -8.22
C LEU A 228 -13.69 14.47 -9.71
N LYS A 229 -14.78 15.11 -10.17
CA LYS A 229 -15.11 15.25 -11.61
C LYS A 229 -13.94 15.86 -12.37
N LYS A 230 -13.40 16.97 -11.89
CA LYS A 230 -12.25 17.65 -12.49
C LYS A 230 -11.01 16.76 -12.50
N PHE A 231 -10.73 16.02 -11.42
CA PHE A 231 -9.59 15.11 -11.37
C PHE A 231 -9.70 13.99 -12.38
N ILE A 232 -10.87 13.36 -12.51
CA ILE A 232 -11.14 12.29 -13.49
C ILE A 232 -10.99 12.81 -14.91
N SER A 233 -11.59 13.97 -15.23
CA SER A 233 -11.52 14.53 -16.59
C SER A 233 -10.08 14.82 -17.05
N ILE A 234 -9.23 15.33 -16.15
CA ILE A 234 -7.82 15.55 -16.46
C ILE A 234 -7.09 14.21 -16.65
N SER A 235 -7.36 13.22 -15.78
CA SER A 235 -6.70 11.92 -15.87
C SER A 235 -7.07 11.15 -17.15
N GLN A 236 -8.25 11.36 -17.70
CA GLN A 236 -8.69 10.74 -18.97
C GLN A 236 -8.12 11.42 -20.23
N GLN A 237 -7.66 12.66 -20.12
CA GLN A 237 -7.04 13.40 -21.25
C GLN A 237 -5.55 13.03 -21.44
N ILE A 238 -4.96 12.32 -20.49
CA ILE A 238 -3.53 11.95 -20.47
C ILE A 238 -3.31 10.53 -21.03
N ILE A 239 -4.40 9.79 -21.28
CA ILE A 239 -4.41 8.45 -21.90
C ILE A 239 -4.75 8.58 -23.38
#